data_10f52a963a6f555197ec28530db07981
#
_entry.id   10f52a963a6f555197ec28530db07981
#
_cell.length_a   1.000
_cell.length_b   1.000
_cell.length_c   1.000
_cell.angle_alpha   90.00
_cell.angle_beta   90.00
_cell.angle_gamma   90.00
#
_symmetry.space_group_name_H-M   'P 1'
#
loop_
_entity.id
_entity.type
_entity.pdbx_description
1 polymer ?
#
loop_
_entity_poly.entity_id
_entity_poly.type
_entity_poly.pdbx_seq_one_letter_code
_entity_poly.pdbx_strand_id
1 'polypeptide(L)'
;MGDKFTSRVGVLIRNFRIAAELTQKELAERCGLNESTIRNYELGNRYPDEATLLNIANHLNVSFFALSDPDVANIFSALHVLFDMEWAYGLRPTIKDGEVVLKFEERLPSAGY
;
A
#
# COMPACT_ATOMS: atom_id res chain seq x y z
N MET A 1 10.37 -10.68 -19.06
CA MET A 1 9.87 -10.23 -19.23
C MET A 1 8.70 -10.04 -18.54
N GLY A 2 7.78 -10.24 -18.43
CA GLY A 2 6.66 -10.07 -17.70
C GLY A 2 6.84 -9.54 -16.33
N ASP A 3 7.99 -9.53 -15.99
CA ASP A 3 8.30 -9.07 -14.74
C ASP A 3 7.91 -7.66 -14.54
N LYS A 4 7.50 -6.93 -15.54
CA LYS A 4 7.08 -5.64 -15.32
C LYS A 4 5.93 -5.54 -14.41
N PHE A 5 5.03 -6.49 -14.41
CA PHE A 5 3.85 -6.39 -13.60
C PHE A 5 4.09 -6.82 -12.18
N THR A 6 4.85 -7.88 -11.99
CA THR A 6 5.08 -8.32 -10.65
C THR A 6 6.13 -7.50 -9.98
N SER A 7 6.96 -6.87 -10.75
CA SER A 7 8.02 -6.12 -10.14
C SER A 7 7.56 -4.86 -9.44
N ARG A 8 6.31 -4.44 -9.69
CA ARG A 8 5.82 -3.28 -8.98
C ARG A 8 5.75 -3.52 -7.48
N VAL A 9 5.21 -4.67 -7.06
CA VAL A 9 5.19 -4.99 -5.64
C VAL A 9 6.61 -5.20 -5.14
N GLY A 10 7.44 -5.85 -5.95
CA GLY A 10 8.83 -6.08 -5.56
C GLY A 10 9.60 -4.79 -5.37
N VAL A 11 9.38 -3.82 -6.27
CA VAL A 11 10.03 -2.53 -6.17
C VAL A 11 9.56 -1.81 -4.91
N LEU A 12 8.27 -1.90 -4.59
CA LEU A 12 7.75 -1.24 -3.40
C LEU A 12 8.31 -1.88 -2.13
N ILE A 13 8.37 -3.21 -2.09
CA ILE A 13 8.95 -3.89 -0.94
C ILE A 13 10.39 -3.43 -0.75
N ARG A 14 11.14 -3.39 -1.83
CA ARG A 14 12.54 -3.01 -1.76
C ARG A 14 12.68 -1.57 -1.29
N ASN A 15 11.89 -0.66 -1.85
CA ASN A 15 11.99 0.75 -1.50
C ASN A 15 11.64 1.00 -0.04
N PHE A 16 10.57 0.37 0.45
CA PHE A 16 10.21 0.53 1.86
C PHE A 16 11.22 -0.15 2.78
N ARG A 17 11.78 -1.27 2.32
CA ARG A 17 12.81 -1.96 3.10
C ARG A 17 14.04 -1.08 3.26
N ILE A 18 14.49 -0.48 2.17
CA ILE A 18 15.67 0.37 2.21
C ILE A 18 15.38 1.61 3.06
N ALA A 19 14.19 2.17 2.94
CA ALA A 19 13.82 3.32 3.75
C ALA A 19 13.80 2.98 5.23
N ALA A 20 13.51 1.72 5.56
CA ALA A 20 13.52 1.27 6.95
C ALA A 20 14.93 0.84 7.39
N GLU A 21 15.90 0.93 6.48
CA GLU A 21 17.27 0.59 6.77
C GLU A 21 17.44 -0.88 7.14
N LEU A 22 16.74 -1.74 6.44
CA LEU A 22 16.81 -3.18 6.67
C LEU A 22 17.43 -3.87 5.48
N THR A 23 18.23 -4.90 5.75
CA THR A 23 18.70 -5.76 4.68
C THR A 23 17.60 -6.75 4.34
N GLN A 24 17.76 -7.45 3.21
CA GLN A 24 16.81 -8.50 2.85
C GLN A 24 16.74 -9.56 3.93
N LYS A 25 17.88 -9.89 4.50
CA LYS A 25 17.94 -10.90 5.54
C LYS A 25 17.22 -10.43 6.80
N GLU A 26 17.42 -9.17 7.17
CA GLU A 26 16.75 -8.64 8.35
C GLU A 26 15.25 -8.60 8.20
N LEU A 27 14.77 -8.17 7.04
CA LEU A 27 13.35 -8.16 6.81
C LEU A 27 12.79 -9.57 6.83
N ALA A 28 13.50 -10.52 6.19
CA ALA A 28 13.06 -11.89 6.18
C ALA A 28 12.95 -12.45 7.58
N GLU A 29 13.94 -12.18 8.41
CA GLU A 29 13.91 -12.65 9.79
C GLU A 29 12.74 -12.11 10.56
N ARG A 30 12.44 -10.84 10.37
CA ARG A 30 11.31 -10.23 11.06
C ARG A 30 9.98 -10.82 10.62
N CYS A 31 9.89 -11.20 9.36
CA CYS A 31 8.65 -11.74 8.82
C CYS A 31 8.54 -13.25 8.95
N GLY A 32 9.59 -13.92 9.45
CA GLY A 32 9.59 -15.37 9.52
C GLY A 32 9.73 -16.02 8.16
N LEU A 33 10.43 -15.35 7.24
CA LEU A 33 10.63 -15.84 5.89
C LEU A 33 12.10 -16.06 5.63
N ASN A 34 12.41 -16.69 4.51
CA ASN A 34 13.80 -16.84 4.11
C ASN A 34 14.26 -15.63 3.33
N GLU A 35 15.53 -15.34 3.42
CA GLU A 35 16.11 -14.23 2.67
C GLU A 35 15.87 -14.39 1.18
N SER A 36 15.98 -15.62 0.65
CA SER A 36 15.76 -15.85 -0.76
C SER A 36 14.33 -15.55 -1.16
N THR A 37 13.39 -15.73 -0.25
CA THR A 37 12.00 -15.42 -0.53
C THR A 37 11.83 -13.89 -0.73
N ILE A 38 12.43 -13.10 0.14
CA ILE A 38 12.37 -11.65 0.00
C ILE A 38 13.06 -11.23 -1.30
N ARG A 39 14.21 -11.83 -1.59
CA ARG A 39 14.94 -11.51 -2.80
C ARG A 39 14.11 -11.80 -4.04
N ASN A 40 13.42 -12.93 -4.06
CA ASN A 40 12.61 -13.29 -5.21
C ASN A 40 11.39 -12.39 -5.37
N TYR A 41 10.82 -11.91 -4.28
CA TYR A 41 9.74 -10.94 -4.36
C TYR A 41 10.28 -9.64 -4.97
N GLU A 42 11.43 -9.18 -4.52
CA GLU A 42 11.99 -7.92 -5.00
C GLU A 42 12.39 -8.00 -6.46
N LEU A 43 12.82 -9.17 -6.90
CA LEU A 43 13.19 -9.37 -8.29
C LEU A 43 11.99 -9.59 -9.20
N GLY A 44 10.83 -9.82 -8.64
CA GLY A 44 9.65 -10.10 -9.43
C GLY A 44 9.53 -11.54 -9.87
N ASN A 45 10.35 -12.44 -9.32
CA ASN A 45 10.26 -13.85 -9.66
C ASN A 45 9.13 -14.55 -8.96
N ARG A 46 8.67 -14.01 -7.86
CA ARG A 46 7.57 -14.57 -7.10
C ARG A 46 6.70 -13.41 -6.61
N TYR A 47 5.43 -13.71 -6.36
CA TYR A 47 4.50 -12.72 -5.90
C TYR A 47 3.98 -13.18 -4.55
N PRO A 48 4.05 -12.37 -3.52
CA PRO A 48 3.57 -12.79 -2.20
C PRO A 48 2.06 -12.89 -2.20
N ASP A 49 1.53 -13.85 -1.47
CA ASP A 49 0.08 -13.91 -1.31
C ASP A 49 -0.34 -12.81 -0.35
N GLU A 50 -1.65 -12.67 -0.19
CA GLU A 50 -2.18 -11.56 0.57
C GLU A 50 -1.71 -11.60 2.03
N ALA A 51 -1.72 -12.76 2.63
CA ALA A 51 -1.31 -12.88 4.04
C ALA A 51 0.17 -12.53 4.20
N THR A 52 1.00 -12.98 3.27
CA THR A 52 2.43 -12.68 3.32
C THR A 52 2.67 -11.19 3.10
N LEU A 53 1.95 -10.60 2.17
CA LEU A 53 2.11 -9.18 1.89
C LEU A 53 1.69 -8.34 3.08
N LEU A 54 0.63 -8.74 3.76
CA LEU A 54 0.20 -8.05 4.97
C LEU A 54 1.25 -8.16 6.07
N ASN A 55 1.87 -9.32 6.20
CA ASN A 55 2.93 -9.54 7.17
C ASN A 55 4.11 -8.62 6.89
N ILE A 56 4.51 -8.53 5.62
CA ILE A 56 5.61 -7.66 5.23
C ILE A 56 5.26 -6.20 5.50
N ALA A 57 4.04 -5.79 5.15
CA ALA A 57 3.62 -4.42 5.38
C ALA A 57 3.67 -4.07 6.86
N ASN A 58 3.22 -4.98 7.70
CA ASN A 58 3.23 -4.73 9.13
C ASN A 58 4.65 -4.53 9.65
N HIS A 59 5.59 -5.30 9.16
CA HIS A 59 6.97 -5.19 9.62
C HIS A 59 7.71 -4.01 9.00
N LEU A 60 7.17 -3.45 7.94
CA LEU A 60 7.73 -2.24 7.36
C LEU A 60 7.00 -1.00 7.84
N ASN A 61 5.97 -1.18 8.66
CA ASN A 61 5.17 -0.08 9.18
C ASN A 61 4.50 0.71 8.07
N VAL A 62 4.03 0.03 7.06
CA VAL A 62 3.27 0.67 5.97
C VAL A 62 1.95 -0.05 5.84
N SER A 63 1.00 0.58 5.19
CA SER A 63 -0.30 -0.04 5.02
C SER A 63 -0.21 -1.12 3.95
N PHE A 64 -1.10 -2.08 4.04
CA PHE A 64 -1.19 -3.12 3.02
C PHE A 64 -1.37 -2.49 1.64
N PHE A 65 -2.18 -1.44 1.56
CA PHE A 65 -2.45 -0.81 0.28
C PHE A 65 -1.23 -0.12 -0.31
N ALA A 66 -0.28 0.27 0.53
CA ALA A 66 0.94 0.88 0.02
C ALA A 66 1.80 -0.11 -0.73
N LEU A 67 1.68 -1.40 -0.42
CA LEU A 67 2.45 -2.43 -1.07
C LEU A 67 1.70 -3.14 -2.18
N SER A 68 0.38 -3.17 -2.14
CA SER A 68 -0.35 -3.97 -3.11
C SER A 68 -0.42 -3.26 -4.45
N ASP A 69 -0.48 -4.06 -5.51
CA ASP A 69 -0.67 -3.50 -6.83
C ASP A 69 -2.10 -3.06 -6.96
N PRO A 70 -2.36 -1.84 -7.34
CA PRO A 70 -3.72 -1.42 -7.51
C PRO A 70 -4.26 -1.96 -8.82
N ASP A 71 -5.46 -2.46 -8.81
CA ASP A 71 -6.12 -2.79 -10.04
C ASP A 71 -7.44 -2.01 -10.01
N VAL A 72 -8.21 -2.15 -11.07
CA VAL A 72 -9.40 -1.33 -11.21
C VAL A 72 -10.39 -1.60 -10.08
N ALA A 73 -10.54 -2.86 -9.70
CA ALA A 73 -11.47 -3.20 -8.63
C ALA A 73 -11.03 -2.60 -7.31
N ASN A 74 -9.74 -2.67 -7.01
CA ASN A 74 -9.23 -2.09 -5.78
C ASN A 74 -9.38 -0.58 -5.76
N ILE A 75 -9.16 0.05 -6.90
CA ILE A 75 -9.31 1.49 -7.00
C ILE A 75 -10.76 1.89 -6.76
N PHE A 76 -11.70 1.18 -7.37
CA PHE A 76 -13.10 1.48 -7.17
C PHE A 76 -13.53 1.23 -5.73
N SER A 77 -13.03 0.17 -5.11
CA SER A 77 -13.36 -0.09 -3.72
C SER A 77 -12.85 1.03 -2.81
N ALA A 78 -11.64 1.48 -3.05
CA ALA A 78 -11.07 2.56 -2.25
C ALA A 78 -11.86 3.84 -2.43
N LEU A 79 -12.25 4.15 -3.67
CA LEU A 79 -13.03 5.36 -3.92
C LEU A 79 -14.40 5.29 -3.28
N HIS A 80 -14.99 4.11 -3.26
CA HIS A 80 -16.29 3.95 -2.64
C HIS A 80 -16.20 4.26 -1.14
N VAL A 81 -15.17 3.79 -0.47
CA VAL A 81 -14.97 4.09 0.93
C VAL A 81 -14.73 5.57 1.14
N LEU A 82 -13.98 6.21 0.25
CA LEU A 82 -13.73 7.64 0.38
C LEU A 82 -15.02 8.45 0.21
N PHE A 83 -15.87 8.04 -0.70
CA PHE A 83 -17.14 8.73 -0.88
C PHE A 83 -18.01 8.59 0.35
N ASP A 84 -18.03 7.42 0.97
CA ASP A 84 -18.79 7.22 2.19
C ASP A 84 -18.25 8.11 3.30
N MET A 85 -16.95 8.25 3.41
CA MET A 85 -16.35 9.10 4.41
C MET A 85 -16.65 10.56 4.15
N GLU A 86 -16.66 10.96 2.89
CA GLU A 86 -16.99 12.33 2.56
C GLU A 86 -18.42 12.64 3.00
N TRP A 87 -19.35 11.73 2.73
CA TRP A 87 -20.73 11.96 3.08
C TRP A 87 -20.91 12.05 4.58
N ALA A 88 -20.22 11.18 5.33
CA ALA A 88 -20.42 11.12 6.75
C ALA A 88 -19.62 12.17 7.52
N TYR A 89 -18.44 12.52 7.02
CA TYR A 89 -17.53 13.37 7.79
C TYR A 89 -17.03 14.59 7.07
N GLY A 90 -17.51 14.86 5.89
CA GLY A 90 -17.04 16.00 5.12
C GLY A 90 -15.67 15.84 4.52
N LEU A 91 -15.25 14.60 4.33
CA LEU A 91 -13.95 14.33 3.77
C LEU A 91 -14.07 14.26 2.26
N ARG A 92 -13.27 15.00 1.54
CA ARG A 92 -13.34 15.02 0.09
C ARG A 92 -12.06 14.57 -0.55
N PRO A 93 -12.12 13.63 -1.48
CA PRO A 93 -10.93 13.24 -2.21
C PRO A 93 -10.60 14.26 -3.29
N THR A 94 -9.35 14.52 -3.49
CA THR A 94 -8.88 15.45 -4.50
C THR A 94 -7.67 14.84 -5.16
N ILE A 95 -7.52 15.03 -6.46
CA ILE A 95 -6.34 14.54 -7.17
C ILE A 95 -5.40 15.70 -7.38
N LYS A 96 -4.16 15.52 -6.93
CA LYS A 96 -3.18 16.53 -7.07
C LYS A 96 -1.87 15.88 -7.44
N ASP A 97 -1.27 16.27 -8.53
CA ASP A 97 -0.02 15.71 -9.03
C ASP A 97 -0.09 14.18 -9.17
N GLY A 98 -1.23 13.68 -9.57
CA GLY A 98 -1.40 12.24 -9.75
C GLY A 98 -1.69 11.47 -8.50
N GLU A 99 -1.83 12.13 -7.38
CA GLU A 99 -2.12 11.47 -6.12
C GLU A 99 -3.47 11.87 -5.60
N VAL A 100 -4.12 10.95 -4.91
CA VAL A 100 -5.39 11.25 -4.29
C VAL A 100 -5.13 11.82 -2.91
N VAL A 101 -5.64 13.00 -2.66
CA VAL A 101 -5.43 13.68 -1.41
C VAL A 101 -6.78 13.89 -0.75
N LEU A 102 -6.87 13.63 0.54
CA LEU A 102 -8.09 13.83 1.29
C LEU A 102 -8.08 15.18 1.98
N LYS A 103 -9.20 15.88 1.91
CA LYS A 103 -9.33 17.16 2.54
C LYS A 103 -10.58 17.20 3.33
N PHE A 104 -10.55 17.71 4.56
CA PHE A 104 -11.73 17.94 5.32
C PHE A 104 -12.27 19.30 4.95
N GLU A 105 -13.59 19.35 4.71
CA GLU A 105 -14.18 20.62 4.50
C GLU A 105 -14.58 21.13 5.81
N GLU A 106 -14.44 22.32 6.03
CA GLU A 106 -14.79 22.87 7.23
C GLU A 106 -16.16 23.23 7.21
N ARG A 107 -17.04 22.54 7.10
CA ARG A 107 -18.37 22.90 7.07
C ARG A 107 -18.91 22.68 8.33
N LEU A 108 -18.83 22.55 8.91
CA LEU A 108 -19.30 22.39 9.92
C LEU A 108 -20.22 22.45 10.42
N PRO A 109 -20.35 22.28 10.90
CA PRO A 109 -21.00 21.84 11.51
C PRO A 109 -22.09 22.09 11.51
N SER A 110 -22.12 22.34 11.13
CA SER A 110 -22.89 22.55 11.03
C SER A 110 -23.60 22.29 10.88
N ALA A 111 -23.58 22.18 10.72
CA ALA A 111 -24.19 21.99 10.50
C ALA A 111 -24.96 21.59 10.76
N GLY A 112 -25.08 21.66 11.14
CA GLY A 112 -25.73 21.34 11.39
C GLY A 112 -26.24 20.75 11.60
N TYR A 113 -26.20 20.57 11.83
CA TYR A 113 -26.76 19.97 12.10
C TYR A 113 -27.29 20.05 12.63
#